data_ba05bcdf27b0f065887d75deda56f48e
#
_entry.id   ba05bcdf27b0f065887d75deda56f48e
#
_cell.length_a   1.000
_cell.length_b   1.000
_cell.length_c   1.000
_cell.angle_alpha   90.00
_cell.angle_beta   90.00
_cell.angle_gamma   90.00
#
_symmetry.space_group_name_H-M   'P 1'
#
loop_
_entity.id
_entity.type
_entity.pdbx_description
1 polymer ?
#
loop_
_entity_poly.entity_id
_entity_poly.type
_entity_poly.pdbx_seq_one_letter_code
_entity_poly.pdbx_strand_id
1 'polypeptide(L)'
;MNKQSRPTEQYIQENREAIGREIRAFREKKGFSQDELSEIMEVNRSTISKVETGKFAITIDYLVKFAWYLDFDISMVAKKANPIPDI
;
A
#
# COMPACT_ATOMS: atom_id res chain seq x y z
N MET A 1 18.16 18.40 13.28
CA MET A 1 17.90 17.86 12.91
C MET A 1 18.18 17.44 12.33
N ASN A 2 18.05 17.39 12.33
CA ASN A 2 18.11 16.90 11.71
C ASN A 2 18.06 16.52 11.02
N LYS A 3 18.21 16.50 10.94
CA LYS A 3 18.12 16.13 10.31
C LYS A 3 17.86 15.37 9.56
N GLN A 4 17.68 14.57 9.29
CA GLN A 4 17.22 13.99 8.47
C GLN A 4 16.26 14.57 8.05
N SER A 5 16.17 14.82 7.27
CA SER A 5 15.24 15.61 6.94
C SER A 5 14.42 15.13 5.89
N ARG A 6 14.85 14.44 4.87
CA ARG A 6 14.06 14.01 3.77
C ARG A 6 14.01 12.53 3.69
N PRO A 7 12.88 11.94 3.31
CA PRO A 7 12.83 10.51 3.07
C PRO A 7 13.66 10.16 1.86
N THR A 8 14.34 9.04 1.90
CA THR A 8 15.09 8.57 0.75
C THR A 8 14.15 7.91 -0.23
N GLU A 9 14.58 7.80 -1.49
CA GLU A 9 13.81 7.06 -2.48
C GLU A 9 13.65 5.61 -2.04
N GLN A 10 14.67 5.06 -1.40
CA GLN A 10 14.61 3.69 -0.93
C GLN A 10 13.51 3.54 0.14
N TYR A 11 13.43 4.47 1.07
CA TYR A 11 12.40 4.42 2.12
C TYR A 11 11.00 4.48 1.49
N ILE A 12 10.81 5.36 0.53
CA ILE A 12 9.51 5.48 -0.15
C ILE A 12 9.19 4.18 -0.88
N GLN A 13 10.17 3.63 -1.59
CA GLN A 13 9.96 2.40 -2.36
C GLN A 13 9.64 1.21 -1.45
N GLU A 14 10.32 1.11 -0.32
CA GLU A 14 10.06 0.04 0.64
C GLU A 14 8.65 0.11 1.19
N ASN A 15 8.14 1.31 1.38
CA ASN A 15 6.77 1.47 1.86
C ASN A 15 5.76 1.13 0.77
N ARG A 16 6.04 1.47 -0.49
CA ARG A 16 5.16 1.04 -1.58
C ARG A 16 5.09 -0.47 -1.65
N GLU A 17 6.24 -1.13 -1.49
CA GLU A 17 6.29 -2.59 -1.54
C GLU A 17 5.57 -3.21 -0.36
N ALA A 18 5.70 -2.62 0.82
CA ALA A 18 5.03 -3.12 2.01
C ALA A 18 3.50 -3.01 1.87
N ILE A 19 3.04 -1.86 1.39
CA ILE A 19 1.61 -1.67 1.14
C ILE A 19 1.12 -2.65 0.08
N GLY A 20 1.89 -2.83 -0.97
CA GLY A 20 1.54 -3.76 -2.03
C GLY A 20 1.40 -5.19 -1.53
N ARG A 21 2.31 -5.61 -0.64
CA ARG A 21 2.23 -6.96 -0.06
C ARG A 21 0.97 -7.12 0.80
N GLU A 22 0.60 -6.09 1.53
CA GLU A 22 -0.61 -6.16 2.34
C GLU A 22 -1.86 -6.21 1.47
N ILE A 23 -1.90 -5.42 0.41
CA ILE A 23 -3.03 -5.47 -0.52
C ILE A 23 -3.14 -6.87 -1.12
N ARG A 24 -2.01 -7.46 -1.51
CA ARG A 24 -2.01 -8.81 -2.05
C ARG A 24 -2.56 -9.81 -1.04
N ALA A 25 -2.14 -9.70 0.22
CA ALA A 25 -2.60 -10.61 1.26
C ALA A 25 -4.12 -10.50 1.45
N PHE A 26 -4.65 -9.29 1.44
CA PHE A 26 -6.10 -9.09 1.55
C PHE A 26 -6.82 -9.64 0.31
N ARG A 27 -6.24 -9.45 -0.88
CA ARG A 27 -6.83 -10.02 -2.11
C ARG A 27 -6.90 -11.53 -2.02
N GLU A 28 -5.81 -12.16 -1.60
CA GLU A 28 -5.75 -13.62 -1.49
C GLU A 28 -6.72 -14.13 -0.41
N LYS A 29 -6.86 -13.38 0.67
CA LYS A 29 -7.77 -13.77 1.72
C LYS A 29 -9.22 -13.73 1.22
N LYS A 30 -9.54 -12.82 0.34
CA LYS A 30 -10.88 -12.76 -0.25
C LYS A 30 -11.06 -13.82 -1.36
N GLY A 31 -10.00 -14.49 -1.74
CA GLY A 31 -10.06 -15.52 -2.77
C GLY A 31 -10.05 -15.01 -4.20
N PHE A 32 -9.66 -13.76 -4.41
CA PHE A 32 -9.64 -13.21 -5.75
C PHE A 32 -8.30 -13.40 -6.42
N SER A 33 -8.31 -13.76 -7.70
CA SER A 33 -7.10 -13.67 -8.52
C SER A 33 -6.87 -12.21 -8.90
N GLN A 34 -5.71 -11.90 -9.46
CA GLN A 34 -5.46 -10.55 -9.98
C GLN A 34 -6.45 -10.22 -11.10
N ASP A 35 -6.75 -11.19 -11.96
CA ASP A 35 -7.71 -10.96 -13.04
C ASP A 35 -9.09 -10.66 -12.49
N GLU A 36 -9.53 -11.42 -11.51
CA GLU A 36 -10.84 -11.23 -10.92
C GLU A 36 -10.95 -9.85 -10.26
N LEU A 37 -9.92 -9.45 -9.51
CA LEU A 37 -9.96 -8.15 -8.86
C LEU A 37 -9.92 -7.03 -9.90
N SER A 38 -9.16 -7.19 -10.96
CA SER A 38 -9.08 -6.18 -12.01
C SER A 38 -10.45 -5.97 -12.67
N GLU A 39 -11.20 -7.05 -12.85
CA GLU A 39 -12.54 -6.93 -13.41
C GLU A 39 -13.49 -6.25 -12.44
N ILE A 40 -13.44 -6.62 -11.17
CA ILE A 40 -14.31 -6.04 -10.17
C ILE A 40 -14.04 -4.55 -10.04
N MET A 41 -12.79 -4.15 -10.06
CA MET A 41 -12.40 -2.75 -9.91
C MET A 41 -12.40 -1.98 -11.22
N GLU A 42 -12.60 -2.68 -12.33
CA GLU A 42 -12.59 -2.06 -13.67
C GLU A 42 -11.26 -1.38 -13.96
N VAL A 43 -10.18 -2.05 -13.66
CA VAL A 43 -8.83 -1.59 -13.97
C VAL A 43 -8.09 -2.68 -14.71
N ASN A 44 -6.95 -2.38 -15.27
CA ASN A 44 -6.15 -3.38 -15.96
C ASN A 44 -5.49 -4.31 -14.95
N ARG A 45 -5.33 -5.57 -15.30
CA ARG A 45 -4.63 -6.51 -14.45
C ARG A 45 -3.22 -6.03 -14.16
N SER A 46 -2.55 -5.41 -15.13
CA SER A 46 -1.20 -4.91 -14.91
C SER A 46 -1.16 -3.85 -13.82
N THR A 47 -2.24 -3.09 -13.62
CA THR A 47 -2.31 -2.12 -12.55
C THR A 47 -2.31 -2.82 -11.20
N ILE A 48 -3.08 -3.90 -11.06
CA ILE A 48 -3.10 -4.69 -9.83
C ILE A 48 -1.69 -5.22 -9.54
N SER A 49 -1.05 -5.78 -10.55
CA SER A 49 0.29 -6.32 -10.40
C SER A 49 1.29 -5.26 -9.98
N LYS A 50 1.23 -4.07 -10.57
CA LYS A 50 2.14 -2.98 -10.23
C LYS A 50 1.90 -2.48 -8.82
N VAL A 51 0.67 -2.41 -8.37
CA VAL A 51 0.36 -2.02 -7.01
C VAL A 51 0.96 -3.04 -6.04
N GLU A 52 0.75 -4.31 -6.31
CA GLU A 52 1.17 -5.37 -5.38
C GLU A 52 2.70 -5.51 -5.32
N THR A 53 3.41 -5.08 -6.34
CA THR A 53 4.87 -5.16 -6.36
C THR A 53 5.54 -3.83 -6.04
N GLY A 54 4.77 -2.82 -5.68
CA GLY A 54 5.34 -1.53 -5.29
C GLY A 54 5.78 -0.67 -6.46
N LYS A 55 5.36 -1.01 -7.67
CA LYS A 55 5.77 -0.26 -8.85
C LYS A 55 4.77 0.83 -9.23
N PHE A 56 3.79 1.07 -8.41
CA PHE A 56 2.76 2.05 -8.70
C PHE A 56 2.67 3.02 -7.54
N ALA A 57 2.73 4.31 -7.81
CA ALA A 57 2.59 5.31 -6.77
C ALA A 57 1.10 5.50 -6.52
N ILE A 58 0.55 4.77 -5.57
CA ILE A 58 -0.88 4.73 -5.37
C ILE A 58 -1.36 6.00 -4.68
N THR A 59 -2.46 6.54 -5.13
CA THR A 59 -3.08 7.68 -4.47
C THR A 59 -3.91 7.18 -3.30
N ILE A 60 -4.26 8.08 -2.38
CA ILE A 60 -5.10 7.70 -1.26
C ILE A 60 -6.49 7.27 -1.75
N ASP A 61 -7.00 7.93 -2.77
CA ASP A 61 -8.32 7.56 -3.30
C ASP A 61 -8.30 6.14 -3.86
N TYR A 62 -7.22 5.79 -4.53
CA TYR A 62 -7.12 4.46 -5.11
C TYR A 62 -6.96 3.42 -4.00
N LEU A 63 -6.18 3.74 -2.96
CA LEU A 63 -6.02 2.85 -1.82
C LEU A 63 -7.38 2.62 -1.12
N VAL A 64 -8.18 3.66 -1.00
CA VAL A 64 -9.52 3.54 -0.40
C VAL A 64 -10.41 2.61 -1.23
N LYS A 65 -10.26 2.64 -2.56
CA LYS A 65 -11.02 1.72 -3.40
C LYS A 65 -10.61 0.27 -3.15
N PHE A 66 -9.31 0.01 -3.02
CA PHE A 66 -8.86 -1.32 -2.66
C PHE A 66 -9.44 -1.74 -1.30
N ALA A 67 -9.44 -0.82 -0.34
CA ALA A 67 -9.96 -1.11 0.99
C ALA A 67 -11.44 -1.51 0.94
N TRP A 68 -12.20 -0.84 0.10
CA TRP A 68 -13.62 -1.14 -0.05
C TRP A 68 -13.83 -2.56 -0.59
N TYR A 69 -13.14 -2.89 -1.69
CA TYR A 69 -13.36 -4.19 -2.33
C TYR A 69 -12.73 -5.33 -1.55
N LEU A 70 -11.67 -5.06 -0.79
CA LEU A 70 -10.95 -6.11 -0.07
C LEU A 70 -11.23 -6.14 1.44
N ASP A 71 -12.12 -5.27 1.88
CA ASP A 71 -12.58 -5.28 3.28
C ASP A 71 -11.47 -5.04 4.27
N PHE A 72 -10.71 -4.01 4.10
CA PHE A 72 -9.76 -3.60 5.13
C PHE A 72 -9.93 -2.11 5.45
N ASP A 73 -9.49 -1.72 6.63
CA ASP A 73 -9.49 -0.32 7.02
C ASP A 73 -8.09 0.23 6.93
N ILE A 74 -7.97 1.50 6.66
CA ILE A 74 -6.69 2.17 6.60
C ILE A 74 -6.48 2.88 7.91
N SER A 75 -5.36 2.62 8.56
CA SER A 75 -5.04 3.31 9.80
C SER A 75 -3.54 3.58 9.84
N MET A 76 -3.16 4.55 10.66
CA MET A 76 -1.76 4.90 10.82
C MET A 76 -1.34 4.51 12.21
N VAL A 77 -0.18 3.86 12.31
CA VAL A 77 0.33 3.40 13.58
C VAL A 77 1.66 4.09 13.84
N ALA A 78 1.80 4.66 15.01
CA ALA A 78 3.05 5.33 15.39
C ALA A 78 4.17 4.31 15.50
N LYS A 79 5.38 4.74 15.14
CA LYS A 79 6.52 3.86 15.23
C LYS A 79 6.89 3.67 16.69
N LYS A 80 6.96 2.43 17.12
CA LYS A 80 7.27 2.19 18.46
C LYS A 80 8.70 2.36 18.79
N ALA A 81 9.56 1.96 17.92
CA ALA A 81 10.97 2.01 18.14
C ALA A 81 11.55 3.37 17.96
N ASN A 82 10.77 4.32 17.67
CA ASN A 82 11.23 5.64 17.36
C ASN A 82 10.51 6.61 18.26
N PRO A 83 10.92 6.72 19.50
CA PRO A 83 10.24 7.61 20.39
C PRO A 83 10.31 9.01 19.87
N ILE A 84 9.29 9.76 20.08
CA ILE A 84 9.25 11.07 19.62
C ILE A 84 10.31 11.85 20.26
N PRO A 85 11.09 12.47 19.52
CA PRO A 85 12.13 13.26 20.07
C PRO A 85 11.56 14.33 20.89
N ASP A 86 12.22 14.75 21.84
CA ASP A 86 11.75 15.76 22.54
C ASP A 86 11.79 16.83 21.86
N ILE A 87 11.08 17.21 21.34
CA ILE A 87 11.06 18.25 20.51
C ILE A 87 11.20 19.41 21.22
#